data_fb1a9c851ba5166589d8cc21a2f53373
#
_entry.id   fb1a9c851ba5166589d8cc21a2f53373
#
_cell.length_a   1.000
_cell.length_b   1.000
_cell.length_c   1.000
_cell.angle_alpha   90.00
_cell.angle_beta   90.00
_cell.angle_gamma   90.00
#
_symmetry.space_group_name_H-M   'P 1'
#
loop_
_entity.id
_entity.type
_entity.pdbx_description
1 polymer ?
#
loop_
_entity_poly.entity_id
_entity_poly.type
_entity_poly.pdbx_seq_one_letter_code
_entity_poly.pdbx_strand_id
1 'polypeptide(L)'
;MTGKLDGPGDVIPAEAPAVGAASPDVGTPVPGQAGLQPSAPSLRTRIILSGLVTALALFVLFSPWPLQEKLRTIGHACCAQIPSHTIRFDGQPMPIDSRNSGIYTGVLMVVAIMWLTGRRKAALFVPPMLRNLLMLVVLAMILDGFNSLAQTHHLHTYYQPSNTIRVITGTLSGMALAILTVPLFNSLVWRNPEDLAIADDFTDLVGYLVGAVVIIITLLQAPPLLYYPMSILSILGLLVTLTFVNTCIGVVSFRRENRIDTILAFVIPGLGGLVSACFEIMALDIWRVFQH
;
A
#
# COMPACT_ATOMS: atom_id res chain seq x y z
N MET A 1 -41.26 -33.28 -72.85
CA MET A 1 -41.46 -32.05 -73.61
C MET A 1 -40.68 -30.98 -72.88
N THR A 2 -39.40 -30.83 -73.21
CA THR A 2 -38.87 -29.84 -74.17
C THR A 2 -39.00 -28.42 -73.65
N GLY A 3 -37.85 -27.79 -73.49
CA GLY A 3 -37.73 -26.37 -73.40
C GLY A 3 -36.42 -25.89 -72.78
N LYS A 4 -35.35 -26.12 -73.53
CA LYS A 4 -34.03 -25.48 -73.41
C LYS A 4 -34.17 -24.05 -73.93
N LEU A 5 -33.65 -23.01 -73.28
CA LEU A 5 -33.19 -21.82 -73.87
C LEU A 5 -31.98 -21.23 -73.17
N ASP A 6 -31.03 -20.94 -73.97
CA ASP A 6 -29.66 -20.52 -73.81
C ASP A 6 -29.51 -19.12 -73.18
N GLY A 7 -28.29 -18.86 -72.68
CA GLY A 7 -27.71 -17.65 -72.12
C GLY A 7 -27.73 -16.43 -73.03
N PRO A 8 -27.06 -15.35 -72.90
CA PRO A 8 -25.65 -15.24 -72.45
C PRO A 8 -25.36 -14.02 -71.58
N GLY A 9 -24.14 -13.85 -71.20
CA GLY A 9 -23.61 -12.54 -70.86
C GLY A 9 -22.63 -12.55 -69.65
N ASP A 10 -21.39 -12.89 -69.94
CA ASP A 10 -20.25 -12.54 -69.12
C ASP A 10 -20.19 -11.03 -68.88
N VAL A 11 -20.38 -10.61 -67.65
CA VAL A 11 -19.99 -9.26 -67.19
C VAL A 11 -18.97 -9.44 -66.10
N ILE A 12 -17.72 -9.23 -66.46
CA ILE A 12 -16.60 -9.08 -65.57
C ILE A 12 -16.83 -7.86 -64.68
N PRO A 13 -16.93 -7.97 -63.35
CA PRO A 13 -16.86 -6.79 -62.50
C PRO A 13 -15.40 -6.34 -62.42
N ALA A 14 -15.18 -5.08 -62.69
CA ALA A 14 -13.91 -4.36 -62.64
C ALA A 14 -13.25 -4.55 -61.24
N GLU A 15 -11.97 -4.91 -61.27
CA GLU A 15 -11.08 -4.84 -60.12
C GLU A 15 -11.11 -3.45 -59.52
N ALA A 16 -11.57 -3.35 -58.27
CA ALA A 16 -11.36 -2.18 -57.43
C ALA A 16 -9.87 -2.11 -57.05
N PRO A 17 -9.22 -0.95 -57.15
CA PRO A 17 -7.81 -0.82 -56.76
C PRO A 17 -7.65 -1.13 -55.29
N ALA A 18 -6.73 -2.05 -54.98
CA ALA A 18 -6.28 -2.35 -53.64
C ALA A 18 -5.76 -1.06 -52.99
N VAL A 19 -6.52 -0.54 -52.04
CA VAL A 19 -6.06 0.50 -51.12
C VAL A 19 -4.97 -0.15 -50.28
N GLY A 20 -3.71 0.17 -50.59
CA GLY A 20 -2.56 -0.23 -49.81
C GLY A 20 -2.75 0.21 -48.38
N ALA A 21 -2.93 -0.76 -47.47
CA ALA A 21 -2.79 -0.54 -46.04
C ALA A 21 -1.35 -0.08 -45.78
N ALA A 22 -1.19 1.23 -45.64
CA ALA A 22 0.05 1.80 -45.14
C ALA A 22 0.26 1.22 -43.72
N SER A 23 1.29 0.41 -43.60
CA SER A 23 1.84 0.01 -42.29
C SER A 23 2.08 1.28 -41.50
N PRO A 24 1.70 1.33 -40.19
CA PRO A 24 2.07 2.47 -39.38
C PRO A 24 3.60 2.56 -39.39
N ASP A 25 4.08 3.68 -39.90
CA ASP A 25 5.49 4.06 -39.94
C ASP A 25 6.02 3.96 -38.51
N VAL A 26 6.86 2.95 -38.27
CA VAL A 26 7.61 2.83 -37.03
C VAL A 26 8.55 4.02 -37.03
N GLY A 27 8.09 5.10 -36.38
CA GLY A 27 8.78 6.37 -36.30
C GLY A 27 10.26 6.15 -36.01
N THR A 28 11.09 6.48 -37.00
CA THR A 28 12.54 6.58 -36.82
C THR A 28 12.82 7.47 -35.61
N PRO A 29 13.68 7.04 -34.67
CA PRO A 29 14.01 7.84 -33.50
C PRO A 29 14.57 9.18 -33.96
N VAL A 30 13.91 10.28 -33.57
CA VAL A 30 14.38 11.63 -33.86
C VAL A 30 15.78 11.79 -33.25
N PRO A 31 16.83 12.08 -34.04
CA PRO A 31 18.18 12.32 -33.50
C PRO A 31 18.16 13.59 -32.69
N GLY A 32 18.21 13.49 -31.37
CA GLY A 32 18.25 14.65 -30.46
C GLY A 32 17.53 14.44 -29.13
N GLN A 33 16.73 13.40 -28.97
CA GLN A 33 16.15 13.04 -27.66
C GLN A 33 16.94 11.90 -26.97
N ALA A 34 18.25 11.89 -27.07
CA ALA A 34 19.13 11.27 -26.08
C ALA A 34 19.06 12.15 -24.83
N GLY A 35 17.83 12.38 -24.30
CA GLY A 35 17.61 13.01 -23.02
C GLY A 35 18.38 12.20 -21.99
N LEU A 36 19.22 12.88 -21.24
CA LEU A 36 19.98 12.45 -20.08
C LEU A 36 19.17 11.40 -19.31
N GLN A 37 19.35 10.11 -19.66
CA GLN A 37 18.86 9.03 -18.82
C GLN A 37 19.72 9.09 -17.56
N PRO A 38 19.17 9.48 -16.41
CA PRO A 38 19.93 9.47 -15.19
C PRO A 38 20.43 8.04 -15.00
N SER A 39 21.74 7.88 -15.07
CA SER A 39 22.42 6.59 -14.90
C SER A 39 21.96 5.96 -13.57
N ALA A 40 21.66 4.67 -13.57
CA ALA A 40 21.38 3.95 -12.34
C ALA A 40 22.52 4.23 -11.34
N PRO A 41 22.21 4.52 -10.07
CA PRO A 41 23.23 4.83 -9.10
C PRO A 41 24.24 3.70 -9.01
N SER A 42 25.53 4.05 -8.93
CA SER A 42 26.62 3.09 -8.91
C SER A 42 26.47 2.10 -7.74
N LEU A 43 27.04 0.90 -7.86
CA LEU A 43 27.08 -0.07 -6.77
C LEU A 43 27.63 0.54 -5.48
N ARG A 44 28.65 1.40 -5.58
CA ARG A 44 29.20 2.16 -4.44
C ARG A 44 28.14 3.03 -3.76
N THR A 45 27.36 3.77 -4.53
CA THR A 45 26.29 4.64 -3.99
C THR A 45 25.25 3.80 -3.26
N ARG A 46 24.87 2.63 -3.80
CA ARG A 46 23.91 1.72 -3.16
C ARG A 46 24.44 1.16 -1.84
N ILE A 47 25.72 0.75 -1.79
CA ILE A 47 26.36 0.24 -0.58
C ILE A 47 26.45 1.35 0.48
N ILE A 48 26.86 2.54 0.11
CA ILE A 48 26.97 3.69 1.05
C ILE A 48 25.60 4.04 1.61
N LEU A 49 24.56 4.17 0.78
CA LEU A 49 23.21 4.46 1.25
C LEU A 49 22.67 3.36 2.17
N SER A 50 22.82 2.09 1.77
CA SER A 50 22.39 0.97 2.62
C SER A 50 23.15 0.96 3.94
N GLY A 51 24.46 1.21 3.92
CA GLY A 51 25.28 1.31 5.13
C GLY A 51 24.83 2.45 6.04
N LEU A 52 24.54 3.62 5.47
CA LEU A 52 24.06 4.78 6.23
C LEU A 52 22.71 4.52 6.90
N VAL A 53 21.75 3.91 6.18
CA VAL A 53 20.44 3.57 6.74
C VAL A 53 20.56 2.47 7.79
N THR A 54 21.41 1.47 7.55
CA THR A 54 21.68 0.43 8.56
C THR A 54 22.32 1.05 9.81
N ALA A 55 23.29 1.95 9.67
CA ALA A 55 23.90 2.66 10.79
C ALA A 55 22.89 3.52 11.56
N LEU A 56 21.99 4.22 10.85
CA LEU A 56 20.93 5.01 11.48
C LEU A 56 19.92 4.10 12.22
N ALA A 57 19.52 2.99 11.62
CA ALA A 57 18.63 2.03 12.25
C ALA A 57 19.27 1.40 13.51
N LEU A 58 20.56 1.05 13.44
CA LEU A 58 21.32 0.56 14.58
C LEU A 58 21.45 1.64 15.66
N PHE A 59 21.73 2.89 15.29
CA PHE A 59 21.80 4.01 16.23
C PHE A 59 20.47 4.19 16.98
N VAL A 60 19.34 4.17 16.27
CA VAL A 60 18.01 4.25 16.89
C VAL A 60 17.72 3.03 17.78
N LEU A 61 18.06 1.82 17.32
CA LEU A 61 17.87 0.58 18.09
C LEU A 61 18.70 0.56 19.38
N PHE A 62 19.98 0.94 19.30
CA PHE A 62 20.92 0.89 20.42
C PHE A 62 20.97 2.20 21.23
N SER A 63 20.14 3.20 20.93
CA SER A 63 20.03 4.40 21.76
C SER A 63 19.58 4.01 23.17
N PRO A 64 19.97 4.73 24.22
CA PRO A 64 19.71 4.37 25.63
C PRO A 64 18.23 4.47 26.04
N TRP A 65 17.36 4.92 25.14
CA TRP A 65 15.93 5.06 25.43
C TRP A 65 15.23 3.69 25.48
N PRO A 66 14.30 3.47 26.43
CA PRO A 66 13.48 2.27 26.46
C PRO A 66 12.73 2.07 25.14
N LEU A 67 12.60 0.82 24.69
CA LEU A 67 11.91 0.50 23.43
C LEU A 67 10.49 1.06 23.40
N GLN A 68 9.77 1.00 24.51
CA GLN A 68 8.42 1.53 24.64
C GLN A 68 8.35 3.03 24.28
N GLU A 69 9.28 3.84 24.82
CA GLU A 69 9.32 5.27 24.55
C GLU A 69 9.66 5.56 23.09
N LYS A 70 10.56 4.81 22.47
CA LYS A 70 10.85 4.92 21.03
C LYS A 70 9.60 4.68 20.18
N LEU A 71 8.87 3.59 20.48
CA LEU A 71 7.65 3.25 19.75
C LEU A 71 6.55 4.31 19.96
N ARG A 72 6.43 4.84 21.19
CA ARG A 72 5.47 5.92 21.49
C ARG A 72 5.80 7.21 20.79
N THR A 73 7.06 7.62 20.72
CA THR A 73 7.49 8.83 19.99
C THR A 73 7.15 8.72 18.50
N ILE A 74 7.45 7.58 17.86
CA ILE A 74 7.07 7.36 16.47
C ILE A 74 5.53 7.40 16.31
N GLY A 75 4.80 6.77 17.22
CA GLY A 75 3.34 6.75 17.20
C GLY A 75 2.71 8.11 17.44
N HIS A 76 3.32 8.97 18.27
CA HIS A 76 2.84 10.31 18.60
C HIS A 76 2.72 11.22 17.37
N ALA A 77 3.61 11.08 16.41
CA ALA A 77 3.53 11.85 15.16
C ALA A 77 2.21 11.64 14.38
N CYS A 78 1.69 10.41 14.38
CA CYS A 78 0.51 10.04 13.60
C CYS A 78 -0.77 9.90 14.42
N CYS A 79 -0.67 9.86 15.76
CA CYS A 79 -1.78 9.57 16.64
C CYS A 79 -1.77 10.48 17.86
N ALA A 80 -2.93 11.01 18.23
CA ALA A 80 -3.08 11.84 19.44
C ALA A 80 -2.90 11.04 20.75
N GLN A 81 -2.77 9.71 20.70
CA GLN A 81 -2.56 8.80 21.83
C GLN A 81 -3.57 9.03 22.98
N ILE A 82 -4.84 9.31 22.64
CA ILE A 82 -5.89 9.54 23.60
C ILE A 82 -6.09 8.30 24.47
N PRO A 83 -5.98 8.40 25.80
CA PRO A 83 -5.99 7.22 26.68
C PRO A 83 -7.25 6.35 26.56
N SER A 84 -8.44 6.97 26.35
CA SER A 84 -9.73 6.26 26.17
C SER A 84 -9.84 5.55 24.81
N HIS A 85 -9.02 5.93 23.82
CA HIS A 85 -9.00 5.35 22.48
C HIS A 85 -7.91 4.29 22.29
N THR A 86 -7.11 4.02 23.32
CA THR A 86 -5.92 3.16 23.24
C THR A 86 -6.14 1.87 24.01
N ILE A 87 -5.83 0.72 23.39
CA ILE A 87 -5.84 -0.58 24.02
C ILE A 87 -4.65 -0.65 25.01
N ARG A 88 -4.88 -1.35 26.12
CA ARG A 88 -3.87 -1.60 27.14
C ARG A 88 -3.62 -3.10 27.27
N PHE A 89 -2.36 -3.46 27.25
CA PHE A 89 -1.88 -4.81 27.55
C PHE A 89 -1.33 -4.79 28.97
N ASP A 90 -2.04 -5.41 29.92
CA ASP A 90 -1.67 -5.39 31.34
C ASP A 90 -1.33 -3.97 31.86
N GLY A 91 -2.21 -3.02 31.57
CA GLY A 91 -2.02 -1.61 31.95
C GLY A 91 -1.09 -0.80 31.04
N GLN A 92 -0.27 -1.42 30.21
CA GLN A 92 0.64 -0.77 29.27
C GLN A 92 -0.13 -0.29 28.02
N PRO A 93 -0.19 1.00 27.70
CA PRO A 93 -0.89 1.49 26.52
C PRO A 93 -0.09 1.18 25.26
N MET A 94 -0.80 0.79 24.18
CA MET A 94 -0.21 0.67 22.85
C MET A 94 0.40 2.01 22.38
N PRO A 95 1.42 1.99 21.51
CA PRO A 95 2.09 3.20 21.02
C PRO A 95 1.20 4.07 20.12
N ILE A 96 0.13 3.51 19.55
CA ILE A 96 -0.89 4.19 18.75
C ILE A 96 -2.28 3.74 19.18
N ASP A 97 -3.32 4.49 18.80
CA ASP A 97 -4.70 4.19 19.18
C ASP A 97 -5.20 2.85 18.59
N SER A 98 -6.33 2.38 19.10
CA SER A 98 -6.92 1.09 18.74
C SER A 98 -7.21 0.94 17.26
N ARG A 99 -7.71 1.99 16.59
CA ARG A 99 -8.02 1.97 15.15
C ARG A 99 -6.74 1.91 14.32
N ASN A 100 -5.79 2.78 14.61
CA ASN A 100 -4.51 2.83 13.90
C ASN A 100 -3.70 1.54 14.13
N SER A 101 -3.73 0.97 15.34
CA SER A 101 -3.13 -0.35 15.60
C SER A 101 -3.71 -1.41 14.68
N GLY A 102 -5.05 -1.43 14.50
CA GLY A 102 -5.71 -2.33 13.56
C GLY A 102 -5.31 -2.06 12.11
N ILE A 103 -5.38 -0.81 11.65
CA ILE A 103 -5.05 -0.44 10.27
C ILE A 103 -3.64 -0.91 9.90
N TYR A 104 -2.64 -0.51 10.66
CA TYR A 104 -1.24 -0.77 10.30
C TYR A 104 -0.83 -2.23 10.45
N THR A 105 -1.36 -2.94 11.45
CA THR A 105 -1.16 -4.40 11.52
C THR A 105 -1.88 -5.15 10.41
N GLY A 106 -3.07 -4.68 10.01
CA GLY A 106 -3.81 -5.23 8.86
C GLY A 106 -3.08 -5.04 7.54
N VAL A 107 -2.53 -3.84 7.28
CA VAL A 107 -1.67 -3.58 6.11
C VAL A 107 -0.46 -4.50 6.10
N LEU A 108 0.27 -4.56 7.22
CA LEU A 108 1.49 -5.37 7.32
C LEU A 108 1.20 -6.86 7.11
N MET A 109 0.07 -7.36 7.63
CA MET A 109 -0.38 -8.74 7.42
C MET A 109 -0.57 -9.04 5.94
N VAL A 110 -1.27 -8.18 5.18
CA VAL A 110 -1.47 -8.37 3.74
C VAL A 110 -0.14 -8.40 3.01
N VAL A 111 0.75 -7.45 3.30
CA VAL A 111 2.09 -7.41 2.71
C VAL A 111 2.86 -8.69 3.03
N ALA A 112 2.81 -9.18 4.27
CA ALA A 112 3.47 -10.41 4.68
C ALA A 112 2.90 -11.65 3.94
N ILE A 113 1.58 -11.81 3.89
CA ILE A 113 0.93 -12.92 3.17
C ILE A 113 1.27 -12.86 1.69
N MET A 114 1.20 -11.70 1.06
CA MET A 114 1.58 -11.50 -0.35
C MET A 114 3.02 -11.94 -0.62
N TRP A 115 3.96 -11.63 0.28
CA TRP A 115 5.35 -12.08 0.16
C TRP A 115 5.50 -13.59 0.33
N LEU A 116 4.80 -14.18 1.29
CA LEU A 116 4.82 -15.63 1.58
C LEU A 116 4.18 -16.44 0.45
N THR A 117 3.15 -15.92 -0.20
CA THR A 117 2.45 -16.58 -1.33
C THR A 117 3.14 -16.32 -2.68
N GLY A 118 4.25 -15.57 -2.70
CA GLY A 118 5.00 -15.27 -3.93
C GLY A 118 4.38 -14.18 -4.80
N ARG A 119 3.25 -13.56 -4.41
CA ARG A 119 2.52 -12.53 -5.16
C ARG A 119 3.09 -11.11 -4.98
N ARG A 120 4.38 -10.98 -4.70
CA ARG A 120 5.04 -9.71 -4.35
C ARG A 120 5.03 -8.64 -5.44
N LYS A 121 4.83 -9.01 -6.70
CA LYS A 121 4.73 -8.11 -7.85
C LYS A 121 3.35 -8.10 -8.49
N ALA A 122 2.35 -8.68 -7.82
CA ALA A 122 0.97 -8.71 -8.28
C ALA A 122 0.45 -7.30 -8.54
N ALA A 123 0.00 -7.00 -9.76
CA ALA A 123 -0.39 -5.68 -10.19
C ALA A 123 -1.81 -5.60 -10.76
N LEU A 124 -2.50 -6.73 -10.90
CA LEU A 124 -3.91 -6.71 -11.27
C LEU A 124 -4.78 -6.37 -10.08
N PHE A 125 -5.78 -5.54 -10.35
CA PHE A 125 -6.82 -5.25 -9.36
C PHE A 125 -7.72 -6.47 -9.16
N VAL A 126 -8.17 -6.62 -7.94
CA VAL A 126 -9.18 -7.65 -7.58
C VAL A 126 -10.48 -7.48 -8.40
N PRO A 127 -11.26 -8.56 -8.59
CA PRO A 127 -12.53 -8.51 -9.32
C PRO A 127 -13.45 -7.40 -8.82
N PRO A 128 -14.29 -6.80 -9.69
CA PRO A 128 -15.10 -5.62 -9.34
C PRO A 128 -16.01 -5.84 -8.12
N MET A 129 -16.60 -7.01 -7.98
CA MET A 129 -17.46 -7.34 -6.83
C MET A 129 -16.66 -7.30 -5.52
N LEU A 130 -15.48 -7.91 -5.50
CA LEU A 130 -14.60 -7.92 -4.33
C LEU A 130 -14.08 -6.53 -4.03
N ARG A 131 -13.68 -5.77 -5.06
CA ARG A 131 -13.23 -4.37 -4.92
C ARG A 131 -14.30 -3.51 -4.27
N ASN A 132 -15.57 -3.61 -4.72
CA ASN A 132 -16.66 -2.84 -4.15
C ASN A 132 -16.92 -3.21 -2.68
N LEU A 133 -16.82 -4.51 -2.33
CA LEU A 133 -16.90 -4.96 -0.94
C LEU A 133 -15.79 -4.35 -0.07
N LEU A 134 -14.55 -4.38 -0.55
CA LEU A 134 -13.40 -3.79 0.17
C LEU A 134 -13.56 -2.27 0.33
N MET A 135 -14.05 -1.58 -0.71
CA MET A 135 -14.36 -0.14 -0.61
C MET A 135 -15.45 0.15 0.41
N LEU A 136 -16.47 -0.69 0.52
CA LEU A 136 -17.51 -0.57 1.54
C LEU A 136 -16.95 -0.74 2.96
N VAL A 137 -16.00 -1.66 3.16
CA VAL A 137 -15.29 -1.84 4.43
C VAL A 137 -14.51 -0.58 4.81
N VAL A 138 -13.80 0.03 3.85
CA VAL A 138 -13.09 1.30 4.08
C VAL A 138 -14.08 2.42 4.41
N LEU A 139 -15.21 2.51 3.70
CA LEU A 139 -16.25 3.50 3.99
C LEU A 139 -16.82 3.32 5.40
N ALA A 140 -17.07 2.08 5.83
CA ALA A 140 -17.54 1.79 7.20
C ALA A 140 -16.56 2.31 8.26
N MET A 141 -15.25 2.16 8.05
CA MET A 141 -14.21 2.71 8.93
C MET A 141 -14.22 4.25 8.94
N ILE A 142 -14.42 4.88 7.79
CA ILE A 142 -14.51 6.35 7.70
C ILE A 142 -15.71 6.84 8.50
N LEU A 143 -16.87 6.21 8.36
CA LEU A 143 -18.09 6.56 9.11
C LEU A 143 -17.91 6.36 10.63
N ASP A 144 -17.25 5.24 11.04
CA ASP A 144 -16.87 5.03 12.45
C ASP A 144 -15.90 6.11 12.94
N GLY A 145 -14.99 6.56 12.06
CA GLY A 145 -14.08 7.68 12.35
C GLY A 145 -14.82 8.98 12.64
N PHE A 146 -15.75 9.36 11.79
CA PHE A 146 -16.57 10.54 11.98
C PHE A 146 -17.44 10.45 13.24
N ASN A 147 -18.05 9.29 13.51
CA ASN A 147 -18.82 9.08 14.74
C ASN A 147 -17.94 9.21 16.01
N SER A 148 -16.70 8.69 15.96
CA SER A 148 -15.73 8.86 17.06
C SER A 148 -15.29 10.32 17.23
N LEU A 149 -15.11 11.05 16.14
CA LEU A 149 -14.76 12.47 16.16
C LEU A 149 -15.90 13.30 16.75
N ALA A 150 -17.15 13.01 16.36
CA ALA A 150 -18.35 13.65 16.93
C ALA A 150 -18.39 13.46 18.46
N GLN A 151 -18.08 12.27 18.97
CA GLN A 151 -18.00 12.02 20.42
C GLN A 151 -16.94 12.91 21.08
N THR A 152 -15.77 13.05 20.48
CA THR A 152 -14.67 13.86 21.04
C THR A 152 -15.07 15.34 21.14
N HIS A 153 -15.89 15.84 20.21
CA HIS A 153 -16.39 17.21 20.22
C HIS A 153 -17.75 17.37 20.89
N HIS A 154 -18.20 16.36 21.66
CA HIS A 154 -19.50 16.38 22.36
C HIS A 154 -20.71 16.60 21.43
N LEU A 155 -20.58 16.20 20.16
CA LEU A 155 -21.67 16.26 19.19
C LEU A 155 -22.53 14.98 19.25
N HIS A 156 -23.67 15.01 18.56
CA HIS A 156 -24.52 13.83 18.47
C HIS A 156 -23.79 12.63 17.82
N THR A 157 -23.85 11.47 18.48
CA THR A 157 -23.28 10.22 17.99
C THR A 157 -24.40 9.23 17.67
N TYR A 158 -24.26 8.50 16.58
CA TYR A 158 -25.24 7.48 16.17
C TYR A 158 -25.17 6.22 17.06
N TYR A 159 -24.00 5.92 17.61
CA TYR A 159 -23.74 4.85 18.54
C TYR A 159 -22.56 5.22 19.44
N GLN A 160 -22.41 4.53 20.57
CA GLN A 160 -21.29 4.73 21.47
C GLN A 160 -20.01 4.12 20.88
N PRO A 161 -19.02 4.93 20.47
CA PRO A 161 -17.76 4.43 19.97
C PRO A 161 -17.02 3.60 21.02
N SER A 162 -16.48 2.45 20.63
CA SER A 162 -15.73 1.56 21.51
C SER A 162 -14.40 1.14 20.89
N ASN A 163 -13.43 0.76 21.70
CA ASN A 163 -12.16 0.26 21.20
C ASN A 163 -12.33 -1.05 20.41
N THR A 164 -13.34 -1.85 20.74
CA THR A 164 -13.70 -3.05 19.97
C THR A 164 -14.05 -2.71 18.53
N ILE A 165 -14.96 -1.76 18.33
CA ILE A 165 -15.36 -1.32 16.97
C ILE A 165 -14.17 -0.72 16.23
N ARG A 166 -13.37 0.13 16.90
CA ARG A 166 -12.17 0.73 16.30
C ARG A 166 -11.15 -0.31 15.83
N VAL A 167 -10.92 -1.38 16.60
CA VAL A 167 -10.01 -2.47 16.21
C VAL A 167 -10.56 -3.21 15.00
N ILE A 168 -11.83 -3.60 15.03
CA ILE A 168 -12.47 -4.37 13.97
C ILE A 168 -12.45 -3.55 12.66
N THR A 169 -13.00 -2.34 12.70
CA THR A 169 -13.05 -1.46 11.52
C THR A 169 -11.65 -1.10 11.03
N GLY A 170 -10.71 -0.84 11.94
CA GLY A 170 -9.32 -0.55 11.62
C GLY A 170 -8.63 -1.72 10.92
N THR A 171 -8.67 -2.93 11.50
CA THR A 171 -7.98 -4.11 10.94
C THR A 171 -8.54 -4.50 9.57
N LEU A 172 -9.87 -4.55 9.44
CA LEU A 172 -10.51 -4.88 8.18
C LEU A 172 -10.23 -3.83 7.10
N SER A 173 -10.21 -2.55 7.48
CA SER A 173 -9.88 -1.48 6.53
C SER A 173 -8.40 -1.44 6.17
N GLY A 174 -7.49 -1.72 7.10
CA GLY A 174 -6.07 -1.88 6.81
C GLY A 174 -5.84 -3.00 5.80
N MET A 175 -6.49 -4.15 6.00
CA MET A 175 -6.50 -5.25 5.03
C MET A 175 -7.05 -4.79 3.67
N ALA A 176 -8.22 -4.14 3.65
CA ALA A 176 -8.85 -3.68 2.41
C ALA A 176 -7.99 -2.66 1.68
N LEU A 177 -7.45 -1.66 2.39
CA LEU A 177 -6.56 -0.64 1.83
C LEU A 177 -5.32 -1.26 1.20
N ALA A 178 -4.67 -2.23 1.86
CA ALA A 178 -3.50 -2.89 1.30
C ALA A 178 -3.85 -3.68 0.02
N ILE A 179 -4.94 -4.47 0.02
CA ILE A 179 -5.39 -5.22 -1.16
C ILE A 179 -5.72 -4.27 -2.34
N LEU A 180 -6.24 -3.07 -2.06
CA LEU A 180 -6.58 -2.10 -3.10
C LEU A 180 -5.38 -1.28 -3.59
N THR A 181 -4.40 -0.97 -2.71
CA THR A 181 -3.32 -0.03 -3.03
C THR A 181 -2.02 -0.70 -3.45
N VAL A 182 -1.74 -1.92 -3.00
CA VAL A 182 -0.51 -2.63 -3.39
C VAL A 182 -0.43 -2.92 -4.90
N PRO A 183 -1.50 -3.31 -5.61
CA PRO A 183 -1.46 -3.44 -7.06
C PRO A 183 -1.07 -2.13 -7.77
N LEU A 184 -1.61 -1.00 -7.29
CA LEU A 184 -1.24 0.32 -7.80
C LEU A 184 0.24 0.63 -7.56
N PHE A 185 0.75 0.36 -6.35
CA PHE A 185 2.17 0.49 -6.04
C PHE A 185 3.02 -0.37 -6.98
N ASN A 186 2.65 -1.63 -7.16
CA ASN A 186 3.38 -2.56 -8.01
C ASN A 186 3.37 -2.13 -9.48
N SER A 187 2.25 -1.65 -10.01
CA SER A 187 2.14 -1.15 -11.38
C SER A 187 2.96 0.12 -11.63
N LEU A 188 3.13 0.97 -10.62
CA LEU A 188 3.94 2.19 -10.73
C LEU A 188 5.44 1.93 -10.59
N VAL A 189 5.82 1.00 -9.73
CA VAL A 189 7.21 0.83 -9.31
C VAL A 189 7.95 -0.19 -10.18
N TRP A 190 7.34 -1.36 -10.43
CA TRP A 190 8.02 -2.44 -11.13
C TRP A 190 7.97 -2.28 -12.65
N ARG A 191 9.11 -2.56 -13.31
CA ARG A 191 9.24 -2.56 -14.77
C ARG A 191 8.44 -3.70 -15.42
N ASN A 192 8.44 -4.85 -14.77
CA ASN A 192 7.71 -6.04 -15.19
C ASN A 192 6.82 -6.46 -14.01
N PRO A 193 5.69 -5.79 -13.78
CA PRO A 193 4.71 -6.25 -12.83
C PRO A 193 4.14 -7.60 -13.28
N GLU A 194 3.65 -8.39 -12.34
CA GLU A 194 3.03 -9.67 -12.64
C GLU A 194 1.54 -9.47 -12.88
N ASP A 195 1.03 -10.11 -13.95
CA ASP A 195 -0.41 -10.11 -14.28
C ASP A 195 -1.17 -11.07 -13.35
N LEU A 196 -1.03 -10.85 -12.06
CA LEU A 196 -1.69 -11.57 -10.98
C LEU A 196 -2.40 -10.57 -10.07
N ALA A 197 -3.54 -10.96 -9.53
CA ALA A 197 -4.16 -10.20 -8.44
C ALA A 197 -3.63 -10.67 -7.07
N ILE A 198 -3.70 -9.79 -6.07
CA ILE A 198 -3.36 -10.15 -4.69
C ILE A 198 -4.37 -11.17 -4.15
N ALA A 199 -5.65 -11.02 -4.53
CA ALA A 199 -6.72 -11.96 -4.28
C ALA A 199 -7.53 -12.12 -5.56
N ASP A 200 -7.51 -13.32 -6.16
CA ASP A 200 -8.21 -13.60 -7.40
C ASP A 200 -9.68 -13.97 -7.15
N ASP A 201 -9.95 -14.58 -6.01
CA ASP A 201 -11.26 -15.07 -5.63
C ASP A 201 -11.55 -14.91 -4.12
N PHE A 202 -12.75 -15.37 -3.72
CA PHE A 202 -13.15 -15.36 -2.31
C PHE A 202 -12.32 -16.31 -1.43
N THR A 203 -11.71 -17.33 -1.99
CA THR A 203 -10.86 -18.29 -1.24
C THR A 203 -9.59 -17.60 -0.79
N ASP A 204 -8.96 -16.83 -1.67
CA ASP A 204 -7.81 -16.00 -1.30
C ASP A 204 -8.19 -14.98 -0.20
N LEU A 205 -9.37 -14.34 -0.33
CA LEU A 205 -9.88 -13.41 0.67
C LEU A 205 -10.06 -14.07 2.03
N VAL A 206 -10.51 -15.33 2.10
CA VAL A 206 -10.63 -16.06 3.37
C VAL A 206 -9.30 -16.14 4.10
N GLY A 207 -8.19 -16.36 3.41
CA GLY A 207 -6.85 -16.36 4.01
C GLY A 207 -6.52 -15.04 4.69
N TYR A 208 -6.80 -13.91 4.03
CA TYR A 208 -6.63 -12.58 4.62
C TYR A 208 -7.60 -12.32 5.79
N LEU A 209 -8.85 -12.78 5.69
CA LEU A 209 -9.82 -12.64 6.77
C LEU A 209 -9.43 -13.43 8.01
N VAL A 210 -8.92 -14.65 7.85
CA VAL A 210 -8.39 -15.44 8.98
C VAL A 210 -7.25 -14.68 9.68
N GLY A 211 -6.31 -14.12 8.92
CA GLY A 211 -5.25 -13.27 9.48
C GLY A 211 -5.79 -12.04 10.21
N ALA A 212 -6.80 -11.36 9.62
CA ALA A 212 -7.45 -10.23 10.26
C ALA A 212 -8.14 -10.61 11.58
N VAL A 213 -8.85 -11.74 11.62
CA VAL A 213 -9.49 -12.27 12.83
C VAL A 213 -8.46 -12.55 13.92
N VAL A 214 -7.32 -13.16 13.57
CA VAL A 214 -6.23 -13.42 14.54
C VAL A 214 -5.72 -12.10 15.13
N ILE A 215 -5.49 -11.07 14.31
CA ILE A 215 -5.06 -9.75 14.79
C ILE A 215 -6.13 -9.13 15.70
N ILE A 216 -7.40 -9.15 15.29
CA ILE A 216 -8.52 -8.59 16.07
C ILE A 216 -8.59 -9.25 17.44
N ILE A 217 -8.60 -10.59 17.49
CA ILE A 217 -8.64 -11.34 18.75
C ILE A 217 -7.44 -10.99 19.63
N THR A 218 -6.24 -10.93 19.05
CA THR A 218 -5.01 -10.61 19.79
C THR A 218 -5.06 -9.20 20.38
N LEU A 219 -5.51 -8.22 19.62
CA LEU A 219 -5.63 -6.83 20.09
C LEU A 219 -6.72 -6.68 21.15
N LEU A 220 -7.85 -7.40 21.03
CA LEU A 220 -8.96 -7.29 21.97
C LEU A 220 -8.71 -8.05 23.30
N GLN A 221 -8.06 -9.20 23.22
CA GLN A 221 -7.68 -9.95 24.43
C GLN A 221 -6.45 -9.36 25.12
N ALA A 222 -5.62 -8.65 24.39
CA ALA A 222 -4.46 -7.92 24.85
C ALA A 222 -3.57 -8.71 25.85
N PRO A 223 -3.13 -9.95 25.50
CA PRO A 223 -2.34 -10.77 26.41
C PRO A 223 -0.96 -10.12 26.67
N PRO A 224 -0.49 -10.02 27.92
CA PRO A 224 0.73 -9.27 28.28
C PRO A 224 1.96 -9.64 27.46
N LEU A 225 2.12 -10.93 27.15
CA LEU A 225 3.26 -11.46 26.37
C LEU A 225 3.34 -10.83 24.96
N LEU A 226 2.20 -10.45 24.37
CA LEU A 226 2.14 -9.91 23.00
C LEU A 226 2.21 -8.38 22.93
N TYR A 227 2.43 -7.69 24.05
CA TYR A 227 2.57 -6.22 24.07
C TYR A 227 3.65 -5.72 23.10
N TYR A 228 4.90 -6.18 23.29
CA TYR A 228 5.99 -5.76 22.42
C TYR A 228 5.84 -6.22 20.96
N PRO A 229 5.51 -7.49 20.67
CA PRO A 229 5.24 -7.92 19.30
C PRO A 229 4.18 -7.05 18.60
N MET A 230 3.02 -6.82 19.22
CA MET A 230 1.95 -6.04 18.61
C MET A 230 2.31 -4.56 18.48
N SER A 231 3.02 -4.00 19.44
CA SER A 231 3.53 -2.62 19.40
C SER A 231 4.53 -2.44 18.25
N ILE A 232 5.46 -3.37 18.08
CA ILE A 232 6.45 -3.34 16.99
C ILE A 232 5.75 -3.52 15.65
N LEU A 233 4.83 -4.49 15.52
CA LEU A 233 4.11 -4.74 14.26
C LEU A 233 3.26 -3.53 13.84
N SER A 234 2.60 -2.85 14.78
CA SER A 234 1.79 -1.68 14.47
C SER A 234 2.65 -0.49 13.99
N ILE A 235 3.78 -0.24 14.63
CA ILE A 235 4.72 0.82 14.21
C ILE A 235 5.43 0.44 12.90
N LEU A 236 5.81 -0.82 12.71
CA LEU A 236 6.39 -1.29 11.45
C LEU A 236 5.38 -1.16 10.29
N GLY A 237 4.12 -1.50 10.53
CA GLY A 237 3.04 -1.31 9.54
C GLY A 237 2.84 0.15 9.17
N LEU A 238 2.90 1.07 10.13
CA LEU A 238 2.90 2.52 9.90
C LEU A 238 4.07 2.92 8.98
N LEU A 239 5.29 2.52 9.33
CA LEU A 239 6.49 2.85 8.54
C LEU A 239 6.43 2.27 7.13
N VAL A 240 5.97 1.03 6.97
CA VAL A 240 5.78 0.40 5.66
C VAL A 240 4.76 1.16 4.83
N THR A 241 3.63 1.54 5.41
CA THR A 241 2.57 2.30 4.73
C THR A 241 3.09 3.65 4.25
N LEU A 242 3.73 4.44 5.11
CA LEU A 242 4.31 5.72 4.73
C LEU A 242 5.43 5.56 3.69
N THR A 243 6.28 4.55 3.84
CA THR A 243 7.32 4.24 2.85
C THR A 243 6.73 3.94 1.47
N PHE A 244 5.65 3.17 1.41
CA PHE A 244 4.98 2.89 0.13
C PHE A 244 4.43 4.15 -0.51
N VAL A 245 3.72 4.98 0.24
CA VAL A 245 3.15 6.24 -0.25
C VAL A 245 4.27 7.16 -0.75
N ASN A 246 5.29 7.38 0.05
CA ASN A 246 6.41 8.27 -0.30
C ASN A 246 7.23 7.75 -1.47
N THR A 247 7.40 6.42 -1.59
CA THR A 247 8.05 5.81 -2.76
C THR A 247 7.23 6.07 -4.03
N CYS A 248 5.90 5.91 -3.98
CA CYS A 248 5.03 6.25 -5.12
C CYS A 248 5.16 7.72 -5.51
N ILE A 249 5.05 8.63 -4.53
CA ILE A 249 5.21 10.08 -4.76
C ILE A 249 6.57 10.37 -5.39
N GLY A 250 7.65 9.80 -4.87
CA GLY A 250 8.99 9.98 -5.40
C GLY A 250 9.13 9.45 -6.83
N VAL A 251 8.64 8.23 -7.10
CA VAL A 251 8.70 7.61 -8.43
C VAL A 251 7.96 8.47 -9.46
N VAL A 252 6.75 8.92 -9.15
CA VAL A 252 5.95 9.79 -10.03
C VAL A 252 6.59 11.17 -10.20
N SER A 253 7.01 11.82 -9.11
CA SER A 253 7.60 13.17 -9.14
C SER A 253 8.89 13.23 -9.98
N PHE A 254 9.70 12.18 -9.91
CA PHE A 254 10.93 12.08 -10.70
C PHE A 254 10.75 11.40 -12.06
N ARG A 255 9.50 11.10 -12.48
CA ARG A 255 9.17 10.41 -13.74
C ARG A 255 9.98 9.12 -13.93
N ARG A 256 10.01 8.29 -12.87
CA ARG A 256 10.76 7.02 -12.85
C ARG A 256 9.86 5.80 -12.74
N GLU A 257 8.62 5.93 -13.21
CA GLU A 257 7.65 4.84 -13.24
C GLU A 257 8.19 3.67 -14.07
N ASN A 258 7.89 2.46 -13.64
CA ASN A 258 8.21 1.21 -14.36
C ASN A 258 9.69 1.02 -14.70
N ARG A 259 10.60 1.46 -13.81
CA ARG A 259 12.06 1.33 -14.03
C ARG A 259 12.75 0.34 -13.12
N ILE A 260 12.06 -0.19 -12.13
CA ILE A 260 12.62 -1.09 -11.12
C ILE A 260 12.36 -2.53 -11.55
N ASP A 261 13.39 -3.27 -11.87
CA ASP A 261 13.34 -4.66 -12.34
C ASP A 261 13.70 -5.67 -11.25
N THR A 262 14.50 -5.28 -10.26
CA THR A 262 14.97 -6.14 -9.19
C THR A 262 14.76 -5.55 -7.81
N ILE A 263 14.69 -6.40 -6.78
CA ILE A 263 14.61 -5.95 -5.38
C ILE A 263 15.81 -5.08 -5.02
N LEU A 264 16.99 -5.36 -5.55
CA LEU A 264 18.17 -4.55 -5.32
C LEU A 264 18.05 -3.14 -5.94
N ALA A 265 17.39 -3.01 -7.10
CA ALA A 265 17.10 -1.73 -7.72
C ALA A 265 16.05 -0.94 -6.91
N PHE A 266 15.13 -1.64 -6.21
CA PHE A 266 14.14 -1.04 -5.33
C PHE A 266 14.76 -0.41 -4.06
N VAL A 267 15.93 -0.88 -3.61
CA VAL A 267 16.54 -0.40 -2.37
C VAL A 267 16.63 1.14 -2.31
N ILE A 268 17.05 1.81 -3.38
CA ILE A 268 17.23 3.26 -3.36
C ILE A 268 15.89 4.02 -3.28
N PRO A 269 14.90 3.80 -4.16
CA PRO A 269 13.62 4.48 -4.04
C PRO A 269 12.89 4.12 -2.75
N GLY A 270 12.98 2.87 -2.29
CA GLY A 270 12.42 2.43 -1.01
C GLY A 270 13.08 3.13 0.19
N LEU A 271 14.40 3.27 0.18
CA LEU A 271 15.12 4.05 1.19
C LEU A 271 14.77 5.54 1.13
N GLY A 272 14.62 6.10 -0.08
CA GLY A 272 14.13 7.46 -0.25
C GLY A 272 12.75 7.66 0.37
N GLY A 273 11.83 6.73 0.13
CA GLY A 273 10.50 6.71 0.74
C GLY A 273 10.55 6.59 2.27
N LEU A 274 11.42 5.72 2.81
CA LEU A 274 11.60 5.56 4.25
C LEU A 274 12.19 6.81 4.91
N VAL A 275 13.19 7.42 4.30
CA VAL A 275 13.80 8.68 4.81
C VAL A 275 12.76 9.80 4.81
N SER A 276 11.95 9.91 3.73
CA SER A 276 10.84 10.87 3.69
C SER A 276 9.82 10.61 4.79
N ALA A 277 9.43 9.35 5.01
CA ALA A 277 8.53 8.96 6.10
C ALA A 277 9.09 9.33 7.48
N CYS A 278 10.37 9.07 7.73
CA CYS A 278 11.02 9.47 8.99
C CYS A 278 11.04 11.01 9.17
N PHE A 279 11.29 11.75 8.08
CA PHE A 279 11.24 13.22 8.11
C PHE A 279 9.84 13.75 8.40
N GLU A 280 8.81 13.18 7.78
CA GLU A 280 7.40 13.52 8.04
C GLU A 280 7.01 13.27 9.50
N ILE A 281 7.39 12.09 10.04
CA ILE A 281 7.16 11.73 11.44
C ILE A 281 7.81 12.76 12.35
N MET A 282 9.07 13.11 12.12
CA MET A 282 9.79 14.09 12.92
C MET A 282 9.15 15.48 12.82
N ALA A 283 8.78 15.91 11.62
CA ALA A 283 8.14 17.22 11.39
C ALA A 283 6.77 17.31 12.09
N LEU A 284 5.95 16.25 12.02
CA LEU A 284 4.66 16.18 12.70
C LEU A 284 4.80 16.13 14.21
N ASP A 285 5.80 15.43 14.75
CA ASP A 285 6.06 15.37 16.18
C ASP A 285 6.48 16.75 16.71
N ILE A 286 7.41 17.41 16.04
CA ILE A 286 7.84 18.79 16.37
C ILE A 286 6.63 19.75 16.31
N TRP A 287 5.84 19.69 15.23
CA TRP A 287 4.66 20.56 15.08
C TRP A 287 3.66 20.39 16.21
N ARG A 288 3.39 19.15 16.65
CA ARG A 288 2.50 18.88 17.79
C ARG A 288 3.03 19.41 19.12
N VAL A 289 4.35 19.32 19.35
CA VAL A 289 4.97 19.91 20.55
C VAL A 289 4.74 21.42 20.63
N PHE A 290 4.71 22.12 19.48
CA PHE A 290 4.43 23.58 19.46
C PHE A 290 2.95 23.93 19.63
N GLN A 291 2.02 22.97 19.58
CA GLN A 291 0.59 23.21 19.79
C GLN A 291 0.14 23.04 21.24
N HIS A 292 0.99 22.50 22.11
CA HIS A 292 0.76 22.28 23.53
C HIS A 292 1.72 23.12 24.37
#